data_0002864b181696da27301924644286b5
#
_entry.id   0002864b181696da27301924644286b5
#
_cell.length_a   1.000
_cell.length_b   1.000
_cell.length_c   1.000
_cell.angle_alpha   90.00
_cell.angle_beta   90.00
_cell.angle_gamma   90.00
#
_symmetry.space_group_name_H-M   'P 1'
#
loop_
_entity.id
_entity.type
_entity.pdbx_description
1 polymer ?
#
loop_
_entity_poly.entity_id
_entity_poly.type
_entity_poly.pdbx_seq_one_letter_code
_entity_poly.pdbx_strand_id
1 'polypeptide(L)'
;MTILSPGRSVELDDVQGLVRFGYKHLTEACFLLLRVKDPAAARAWLAQAPITSAVKADPLPQTALQIALTSEGLRALEVAADLCEGFSAEFVAGMASDAARARRLGDVDANDPSRWRWGAGERVPHVAVLLYARPGRLAVWQQEIEAQCAAGFVRIERLSTSDVQGVEPFGFVDGISQPEVDWERRRPVRDQDQLEYGNVGCLGEFLLGYPNEYGLYTPRPLLAPQRDPGALLPRAEDAPDQADLGRNGCYLVMRQVQQDVRRFWRELDRQAEGDAGLRERLAAAMVGRKKNGEPLAAPSEASVAGGALTPRSNLNDFTYQADPQGLRCPLGAHIRRTNPRNADLPPGPRGILSRLWRMLGFNAEALEQDLVASTRFHRLLRRGRSYGAGVAPAPSATASSPSADTGLHFICLAANIKRQFEFVQSAWLIGSKFAGLTGESDPLLGHRLPDPGDSPTDGFSIPQADSPDRRLSGLPQFVTVLGGAYFFLPGIRALRYLATTR
;
A
#
# COMPACT_ATOMS: atom_id res chain seq x y z
N MET A 1 -5.06 17.73 -31.05
CA MET A 1 -3.94 16.83 -30.73
C MET A 1 -2.86 17.72 -30.10
N THR A 2 -2.95 17.95 -28.79
CA THR A 2 -2.00 18.79 -28.08
C THR A 2 -0.81 17.89 -27.75
N ILE A 3 0.30 18.09 -28.46
CA ILE A 3 1.59 17.48 -28.14
C ILE A 3 1.97 18.08 -26.79
N LEU A 4 1.87 17.27 -25.71
CA LEU A 4 2.41 17.64 -24.40
C LEU A 4 3.91 17.86 -24.61
N SER A 5 4.36 19.07 -24.39
CA SER A 5 5.80 19.39 -24.33
C SER A 5 6.49 18.39 -23.41
N PRO A 6 7.75 17.97 -23.68
CA PRO A 6 8.48 17.10 -22.79
C PRO A 6 8.42 17.70 -21.38
N GLY A 7 7.73 17.02 -20.46
CA GLY A 7 7.45 17.54 -19.15
C GLY A 7 8.73 17.91 -18.42
N ARG A 8 8.67 18.96 -17.60
CA ARG A 8 9.77 19.31 -16.69
C ARG A 8 10.20 18.07 -15.92
N SER A 9 11.50 17.93 -15.69
CA SER A 9 12.06 16.87 -14.85
C SER A 9 11.41 16.88 -13.46
N VAL A 10 11.25 15.72 -12.86
CA VAL A 10 10.75 15.61 -11.49
C VAL A 10 11.72 16.28 -10.53
N GLU A 11 11.19 17.12 -9.65
CA GLU A 11 11.96 17.87 -8.65
C GLU A 11 12.28 16.95 -7.45
N LEU A 12 13.27 16.04 -7.64
CA LEU A 12 13.59 15.01 -6.64
C LEU A 12 14.08 15.56 -5.31
N ASP A 13 14.59 16.77 -5.28
CA ASP A 13 14.96 17.53 -4.08
C ASP A 13 13.74 17.97 -3.26
N ASP A 14 12.59 18.10 -3.91
CA ASP A 14 11.32 18.43 -3.28
C ASP A 14 10.47 17.20 -2.89
N VAL A 15 10.74 16.04 -3.47
CA VAL A 15 10.04 14.78 -3.10
C VAL A 15 10.68 14.19 -1.84
N GLN A 16 9.88 13.77 -0.85
CA GLN A 16 10.38 13.02 0.30
C GLN A 16 10.89 11.63 -0.14
N GLY A 17 12.05 11.24 0.37
CA GLY A 17 12.80 10.08 -0.12
C GLY A 17 12.09 8.74 -0.01
N LEU A 18 11.11 8.58 0.90
CA LEU A 18 10.33 7.35 1.06
C LEU A 18 9.58 6.95 -0.22
N VAL A 19 9.20 7.92 -1.05
CA VAL A 19 8.54 7.65 -2.33
C VAL A 19 9.47 6.89 -3.26
N ARG A 20 10.73 7.26 -3.31
CA ARG A 20 11.72 6.65 -4.21
C ARG A 20 12.45 5.46 -3.58
N PHE A 21 12.78 5.56 -2.30
CA PHE A 21 13.63 4.60 -1.60
C PHE A 21 12.88 3.84 -0.52
N GLY A 22 13.01 2.51 -0.50
CA GLY A 22 12.49 1.68 0.59
C GLY A 22 13.40 1.63 1.82
N TYR A 23 14.54 2.32 1.79
CA TYR A 23 15.55 2.36 2.87
C TYR A 23 15.96 0.99 3.41
N LYS A 24 16.13 0.00 2.51
CA LYS A 24 16.46 -1.38 2.91
C LYS A 24 17.82 -1.50 3.63
N HIS A 25 18.73 -0.56 3.39
CA HIS A 25 20.03 -0.49 4.07
C HIS A 25 19.95 0.13 5.48
N LEU A 26 18.83 0.78 5.81
CA LEU A 26 18.52 1.31 7.14
C LEU A 26 17.53 0.33 7.80
N THR A 27 18.06 -0.72 8.42
CA THR A 27 17.27 -1.84 8.91
C THR A 27 16.55 -1.55 10.22
N GLU A 28 17.04 -0.60 11.02
CA GLU A 28 16.33 -0.09 12.18
C GLU A 28 15.37 1.03 11.78
N ALA A 29 14.14 0.98 12.27
CA ALA A 29 13.19 2.07 12.09
C ALA A 29 12.22 2.18 13.27
N CYS A 30 11.66 3.36 13.45
CA CYS A 30 10.48 3.56 14.29
C CYS A 30 9.63 4.69 13.71
N PHE A 31 8.33 4.63 14.00
CA PHE A 31 7.38 5.64 13.57
C PHE A 31 6.78 6.29 14.81
N LEU A 32 6.99 7.59 14.98
CA LEU A 32 6.47 8.38 16.09
C LEU A 32 5.16 9.01 15.64
N LEU A 33 4.08 8.66 16.32
CA LEU A 33 2.77 9.26 16.11
C LEU A 33 2.58 10.39 17.12
N LEU A 34 2.45 11.62 16.63
CA LEU A 34 2.50 12.82 17.43
C LEU A 34 1.18 13.60 17.33
N ARG A 35 0.82 14.31 18.41
CA ARG A 35 -0.23 15.34 18.41
C ARG A 35 0.39 16.71 18.67
N VAL A 36 -0.10 17.71 17.97
CA VAL A 36 0.23 19.11 18.21
C VAL A 36 -0.30 19.52 19.58
N LYS A 37 0.56 20.07 20.41
CA LYS A 37 0.21 20.71 21.70
C LYS A 37 0.39 22.21 21.68
N ASP A 38 1.33 22.71 20.88
CA ASP A 38 1.57 24.11 20.61
C ASP A 38 1.76 24.30 19.09
N PRO A 39 0.79 24.91 18.38
CA PRO A 39 0.86 25.06 16.94
C PRO A 39 2.06 25.88 16.46
N ALA A 40 2.45 26.93 17.19
CA ALA A 40 3.56 27.80 16.80
C ALA A 40 4.90 27.08 16.92
N ALA A 41 5.15 26.38 18.02
CA ALA A 41 6.34 25.57 18.22
C ALA A 41 6.40 24.38 17.26
N ALA A 42 5.24 23.77 16.97
CA ALA A 42 5.14 22.68 15.99
C ALA A 42 5.53 23.16 14.59
N ARG A 43 4.99 24.29 14.12
CA ARG A 43 5.37 24.90 12.85
C ARG A 43 6.85 25.25 12.80
N ALA A 44 7.39 25.86 13.87
CA ALA A 44 8.81 26.23 13.95
C ALA A 44 9.73 25.00 13.77
N TRP A 45 9.39 23.86 14.35
CA TRP A 45 10.13 22.62 14.15
C TRP A 45 9.98 22.08 12.73
N LEU A 46 8.74 22.01 12.20
CA LEU A 46 8.46 21.54 10.86
C LEU A 46 9.20 22.36 9.78
N ALA A 47 9.37 23.67 10.02
CA ALA A 47 10.13 24.55 9.14
C ALA A 47 11.61 24.16 9.00
N GLN A 48 12.18 23.46 9.98
CA GLN A 48 13.60 23.13 10.07
C GLN A 48 13.89 21.63 10.06
N ALA A 49 12.86 20.78 10.13
CA ALA A 49 13.01 19.33 10.24
C ALA A 49 13.94 18.78 9.14
N PRO A 50 14.91 17.89 9.47
CA PRO A 50 15.93 17.40 8.55
C PRO A 50 15.37 16.28 7.64
N ILE A 51 14.47 16.65 6.75
CA ILE A 51 13.79 15.70 5.84
C ILE A 51 14.78 15.20 4.79
N THR A 52 14.79 13.88 4.61
CA THR A 52 15.57 13.23 3.57
C THR A 52 14.78 13.25 2.25
N SER A 53 15.35 13.88 1.21
CA SER A 53 14.73 13.96 -0.11
C SER A 53 14.92 12.70 -0.95
N ALA A 54 14.29 12.67 -2.13
CA ALA A 54 14.41 11.59 -3.12
C ALA A 54 15.67 11.71 -4.01
N VAL A 55 16.54 12.65 -3.75
CA VAL A 55 17.85 12.74 -4.42
C VAL A 55 18.72 11.57 -3.97
N LYS A 56 19.33 10.87 -4.92
CA LYS A 56 20.27 9.80 -4.61
C LYS A 56 21.54 10.39 -4.00
N ALA A 57 21.82 10.05 -2.78
CA ALA A 57 23.06 10.45 -2.10
C ALA A 57 24.17 9.40 -2.30
N ASP A 58 25.40 9.87 -2.42
CA ASP A 58 26.60 9.06 -2.41
C ASP A 58 27.62 9.75 -1.49
N PRO A 59 28.02 9.16 -0.38
CA PRO A 59 27.57 7.83 0.13
C PRO A 59 26.11 7.79 0.59
N LEU A 60 25.55 6.58 0.66
CA LEU A 60 24.20 6.37 1.15
C LEU A 60 24.00 6.94 2.56
N PRO A 61 22.85 7.54 2.87
CA PRO A 61 22.60 8.16 4.18
C PRO A 61 22.64 7.13 5.30
N GLN A 62 23.11 7.55 6.49
CA GLN A 62 23.13 6.74 7.69
C GLN A 62 21.78 6.73 8.42
N THR A 63 20.98 7.78 8.19
CA THR A 63 19.66 8.00 8.75
C THR A 63 18.76 8.64 7.69
N ALA A 64 17.44 8.46 7.83
CA ALA A 64 16.48 9.15 7.00
C ALA A 64 15.23 9.50 7.83
N LEU A 65 14.71 10.72 7.64
CA LEU A 65 13.51 11.21 8.29
C LEU A 65 12.47 11.60 7.25
N GLN A 66 11.22 11.18 7.49
CA GLN A 66 10.06 11.54 6.66
C GLN A 66 8.94 12.05 7.57
N ILE A 67 8.13 12.99 7.07
CA ILE A 67 7.02 13.56 7.82
C ILE A 67 5.75 13.51 7.00
N ALA A 68 4.68 13.02 7.63
CA ALA A 68 3.35 12.99 7.04
C ALA A 68 2.31 13.52 8.03
N LEU A 69 1.26 14.18 7.53
CA LEU A 69 0.25 14.88 8.32
C LEU A 69 -1.14 14.30 8.04
N THR A 70 -1.96 14.11 9.08
CA THR A 70 -3.39 13.82 8.89
C THR A 70 -4.16 15.11 8.58
N SER A 71 -5.39 14.99 8.13
CA SER A 71 -6.30 16.12 7.98
C SER A 71 -6.52 16.87 9.31
N GLU A 72 -6.65 16.12 10.42
CA GLU A 72 -6.70 16.72 11.77
C GLU A 72 -5.40 17.44 12.13
N GLY A 73 -4.27 16.88 11.70
CA GLY A 73 -2.96 17.51 11.88
C GLY A 73 -2.84 18.85 11.15
N LEU A 74 -3.34 18.94 9.92
CA LEU A 74 -3.38 20.22 9.19
C LEU A 74 -4.22 21.27 9.94
N ARG A 75 -5.40 20.88 10.43
CA ARG A 75 -6.26 21.77 11.23
C ARG A 75 -5.59 22.18 12.56
N ALA A 76 -4.94 21.23 13.23
CA ALA A 76 -4.22 21.49 14.48
C ALA A 76 -2.99 22.40 14.30
N LEU A 77 -2.43 22.48 13.10
CA LEU A 77 -1.39 23.42 12.70
C LEU A 77 -1.99 24.76 12.22
N GLU A 78 -3.29 24.96 12.34
CA GLU A 78 -4.01 26.19 11.93
C GLU A 78 -3.91 26.47 10.42
N VAL A 79 -3.79 25.42 9.59
CA VAL A 79 -3.86 25.55 8.14
C VAL A 79 -5.27 26.00 7.75
N ALA A 80 -5.37 26.93 6.80
CA ALA A 80 -6.65 27.49 6.36
C ALA A 80 -7.62 26.40 5.90
N ALA A 81 -8.90 26.51 6.29
CA ALA A 81 -9.91 25.46 6.09
C ALA A 81 -10.10 25.10 4.62
N ASP A 82 -10.12 26.07 3.71
CA ASP A 82 -10.25 25.86 2.27
C ASP A 82 -9.10 25.05 1.66
N LEU A 83 -7.88 25.20 2.20
CA LEU A 83 -6.74 24.36 1.80
C LEU A 83 -6.91 22.93 2.31
N CYS A 84 -7.38 22.75 3.55
CA CYS A 84 -7.67 21.43 4.09
C CYS A 84 -8.76 20.70 3.27
N GLU A 85 -9.78 21.41 2.82
CA GLU A 85 -10.89 20.88 2.03
C GLU A 85 -10.51 20.60 0.57
N GLY A 86 -9.42 21.17 0.07
CA GLY A 86 -8.90 20.93 -1.29
C GLY A 86 -8.26 19.56 -1.49
N PHE A 87 -8.04 18.79 -0.44
CA PHE A 87 -7.57 17.39 -0.52
C PHE A 87 -8.71 16.42 -0.83
N SER A 88 -8.38 15.14 -1.08
CA SER A 88 -9.40 14.12 -1.35
C SER A 88 -10.36 13.96 -0.16
N ALA A 89 -11.63 13.68 -0.45
CA ALA A 89 -12.67 13.49 0.56
C ALA A 89 -12.32 12.38 1.57
N GLU A 90 -11.62 11.33 1.13
CA GLU A 90 -11.18 10.24 1.98
C GLU A 90 -10.16 10.73 3.01
N PHE A 91 -9.19 11.54 2.58
CA PHE A 91 -8.19 12.13 3.46
C PHE A 91 -8.81 13.11 4.46
N VAL A 92 -9.70 13.99 3.96
CA VAL A 92 -10.38 14.99 4.81
C VAL A 92 -11.24 14.34 5.89
N ALA A 93 -11.95 13.28 5.54
CA ALA A 93 -12.79 12.53 6.47
C ALA A 93 -11.99 11.66 7.45
N GLY A 94 -10.84 11.12 7.02
CA GLY A 94 -10.06 10.16 7.81
C GLY A 94 -10.51 8.70 7.68
N MET A 95 -9.65 7.77 8.08
CA MET A 95 -9.88 6.33 7.88
C MET A 95 -11.03 5.79 8.73
N ALA A 96 -11.13 6.22 9.98
CA ALA A 96 -12.13 5.75 10.96
C ALA A 96 -13.33 6.70 11.10
N SER A 97 -13.70 7.43 10.04
CA SER A 97 -14.67 8.52 10.11
C SER A 97 -16.13 8.06 10.30
N ASP A 98 -16.49 6.93 9.70
CA ASP A 98 -17.87 6.46 9.69
C ASP A 98 -17.99 4.93 9.54
N ALA A 99 -19.14 4.38 9.97
CA ALA A 99 -19.41 2.96 9.94
C ALA A 99 -19.52 2.38 8.50
N ALA A 100 -19.87 3.19 7.50
CA ALA A 100 -19.95 2.72 6.12
C ALA A 100 -18.55 2.52 5.55
N ARG A 101 -17.60 3.42 5.86
CA ARG A 101 -16.18 3.25 5.51
C ARG A 101 -15.58 2.08 6.26
N ALA A 102 -15.83 1.95 7.56
CA ALA A 102 -15.37 0.82 8.35
C ALA A 102 -15.78 -0.52 7.70
N ARG A 103 -17.05 -0.68 7.32
CA ARG A 103 -17.52 -1.88 6.62
C ARG A 103 -16.81 -2.11 5.28
N ARG A 104 -16.62 -1.06 4.47
CA ARG A 104 -15.89 -1.18 3.19
C ARG A 104 -14.45 -1.61 3.37
N LEU A 105 -13.79 -1.18 4.43
CA LEU A 105 -12.41 -1.54 4.72
C LEU A 105 -12.27 -2.87 5.47
N GLY A 106 -13.37 -3.49 5.89
CA GLY A 106 -13.36 -4.69 6.73
C GLY A 106 -12.98 -4.40 8.18
N ASP A 107 -13.11 -3.11 8.60
CA ASP A 107 -12.83 -2.65 9.96
C ASP A 107 -14.08 -2.83 10.83
N VAL A 108 -14.42 -4.08 11.04
CA VAL A 108 -15.61 -4.53 11.78
C VAL A 108 -15.22 -5.63 12.76
N ASP A 109 -16.05 -5.90 13.76
CA ASP A 109 -15.84 -6.92 14.79
C ASP A 109 -14.48 -6.80 15.48
N ALA A 110 -13.56 -7.73 15.30
CA ALA A 110 -12.22 -7.67 15.90
C ALA A 110 -11.38 -6.50 15.38
N ASN A 111 -11.67 -6.04 14.17
CA ASN A 111 -10.99 -4.91 13.51
C ASN A 111 -11.68 -3.55 13.75
N ASP A 112 -12.77 -3.49 14.55
CA ASP A 112 -13.53 -2.28 14.77
C ASP A 112 -12.64 -1.13 15.29
N PRO A 113 -12.74 0.09 14.72
CA PRO A 113 -11.92 1.24 15.11
C PRO A 113 -11.98 1.61 16.60
N SER A 114 -13.06 1.27 17.31
CA SER A 114 -13.15 1.47 18.75
C SER A 114 -12.12 0.66 19.54
N ARG A 115 -11.64 -0.44 18.97
CA ARG A 115 -10.62 -1.33 19.55
C ARG A 115 -9.18 -0.96 19.17
N TRP A 116 -8.99 0.00 18.26
CA TRP A 116 -7.67 0.37 17.80
C TRP A 116 -6.83 1.04 18.89
N ARG A 117 -5.54 0.79 18.90
CA ARG A 117 -4.56 1.43 19.81
C ARG A 117 -4.38 2.90 19.46
N TRP A 118 -4.50 3.25 18.16
CA TRP A 118 -4.37 4.59 17.62
C TRP A 118 -5.15 4.74 16.30
N GLY A 119 -5.45 5.97 15.89
CA GLY A 119 -6.07 6.29 14.59
C GLY A 119 -7.59 6.42 14.63
N ALA A 120 -8.22 6.31 15.81
CA ALA A 120 -9.66 6.51 15.98
C ALA A 120 -9.97 7.40 17.19
N GLY A 121 -11.02 8.20 17.09
CA GLY A 121 -11.44 9.13 18.13
C GLY A 121 -10.32 10.09 18.55
N GLU A 122 -10.11 10.27 19.84
CA GLU A 122 -9.06 11.15 20.36
C GLU A 122 -7.62 10.65 20.13
N ARG A 123 -7.48 9.41 19.67
CA ARG A 123 -6.18 8.79 19.38
C ARG A 123 -5.73 8.95 17.93
N VAL A 124 -6.37 9.82 17.15
CA VAL A 124 -5.92 10.15 15.79
C VAL A 124 -4.62 10.97 15.90
N PRO A 125 -3.51 10.54 15.28
CA PRO A 125 -2.29 11.32 15.23
C PRO A 125 -2.45 12.53 14.33
N HIS A 126 -1.80 13.65 14.69
CA HIS A 126 -1.70 14.81 13.81
C HIS A 126 -0.54 14.67 12.82
N VAL A 127 0.57 14.11 13.28
CA VAL A 127 1.80 13.94 12.51
C VAL A 127 2.37 12.55 12.73
N ALA A 128 2.85 11.93 11.66
CA ALA A 128 3.71 10.77 11.69
C ALA A 128 5.14 11.18 11.30
N VAL A 129 6.10 10.93 12.19
CA VAL A 129 7.54 11.09 11.93
C VAL A 129 8.14 9.70 11.77
N LEU A 130 8.59 9.38 10.55
CA LEU A 130 9.13 8.08 10.22
C LEU A 130 10.67 8.18 10.24
N LEU A 131 11.29 7.47 11.16
CA LEU A 131 12.74 7.44 11.36
C LEU A 131 13.29 6.11 10.87
N TYR A 132 14.35 6.18 10.06
CA TYR A 132 15.08 5.03 9.54
C TYR A 132 16.56 5.23 9.85
N ALA A 133 17.26 4.21 10.35
CA ALA A 133 18.67 4.29 10.72
C ALA A 133 19.42 2.99 10.42
N ARG A 134 20.75 3.09 10.28
CA ARG A 134 21.62 1.93 10.34
C ARG A 134 21.61 1.31 11.75
N PRO A 135 21.94 0.00 11.87
CA PRO A 135 22.00 -0.68 13.16
C PRO A 135 22.81 0.08 14.21
N GLY A 136 22.24 0.19 15.42
CA GLY A 136 22.85 0.87 16.57
C GLY A 136 22.71 2.40 16.59
N ARG A 137 22.09 3.03 15.57
CA ARG A 137 21.94 4.49 15.52
C ARG A 137 20.55 5.01 15.85
N LEU A 138 19.53 4.15 15.78
CA LEU A 138 18.14 4.58 15.90
C LEU A 138 17.83 5.21 17.25
N ALA A 139 18.33 4.64 18.36
CA ALA A 139 17.97 5.11 19.70
C ALA A 139 18.43 6.56 19.95
N VAL A 140 19.68 6.87 19.60
CA VAL A 140 20.24 8.22 19.74
C VAL A 140 19.53 9.18 18.79
N TRP A 141 19.36 8.79 17.53
CA TRP A 141 18.66 9.57 16.51
C TRP A 141 17.23 9.92 16.90
N GLN A 142 16.49 8.93 17.44
CA GLN A 142 15.13 9.14 17.94
C GLN A 142 15.11 10.17 19.09
N GLN A 143 16.00 10.03 20.08
CA GLN A 143 16.06 10.95 21.23
C GLN A 143 16.35 12.39 20.78
N GLU A 144 17.25 12.58 19.83
CA GLU A 144 17.55 13.90 19.26
C GLU A 144 16.31 14.51 18.59
N ILE A 145 15.58 13.76 17.78
CA ILE A 145 14.38 14.24 17.10
C ILE A 145 13.26 14.52 18.11
N GLU A 146 13.04 13.64 19.09
CA GLU A 146 12.03 13.86 20.15
C GLU A 146 12.34 15.10 20.99
N ALA A 147 13.60 15.35 21.34
CA ALA A 147 14.02 16.55 22.06
C ALA A 147 13.77 17.82 21.23
N GLN A 148 14.09 17.80 19.93
CA GLN A 148 13.87 18.93 19.02
C GLN A 148 12.38 19.28 18.85
N CYS A 149 11.49 18.30 18.79
CA CYS A 149 10.07 18.52 18.55
C CYS A 149 9.22 18.61 19.84
N ALA A 150 9.82 18.39 21.01
CA ALA A 150 9.11 18.32 22.30
C ALA A 150 8.32 19.58 22.66
N ALA A 151 8.74 20.77 22.21
CA ALA A 151 8.02 22.01 22.46
C ALA A 151 6.65 22.03 21.77
N GLY A 152 6.56 21.56 20.52
CA GLY A 152 5.36 21.63 19.69
C GLY A 152 4.46 20.40 19.76
N PHE A 153 5.00 19.24 20.17
CA PHE A 153 4.30 17.96 20.05
C PHE A 153 4.31 17.15 21.34
N VAL A 154 3.31 16.29 21.46
CA VAL A 154 3.27 15.16 22.40
C VAL A 154 3.17 13.86 21.62
N ARG A 155 3.96 12.88 21.99
CA ARG A 155 3.91 11.54 21.41
C ARG A 155 2.71 10.78 22.00
N ILE A 156 1.85 10.24 21.12
CA ILE A 156 0.72 9.40 21.50
C ILE A 156 1.04 7.90 21.32
N GLU A 157 1.92 7.57 20.36
CA GLU A 157 2.30 6.18 20.12
C GLU A 157 3.71 6.13 19.50
N ARG A 158 4.41 5.02 19.74
CA ARG A 158 5.69 4.68 19.14
C ARG A 158 5.62 3.29 18.51
N LEU A 159 5.61 3.25 17.20
CA LEU A 159 5.58 2.01 16.44
C LEU A 159 7.02 1.53 16.18
N SER A 160 7.45 0.52 16.96
CA SER A 160 8.75 -0.12 16.78
C SER A 160 8.75 -1.02 15.57
N THR A 161 9.89 -1.16 14.91
CA THR A 161 10.07 -2.15 13.84
C THR A 161 11.08 -3.21 14.23
N SER A 162 11.03 -4.35 13.57
CA SER A 162 12.03 -5.41 13.69
C SER A 162 12.61 -5.76 12.32
N ASP A 163 13.90 -6.05 12.28
CA ASP A 163 14.54 -6.61 11.09
C ASP A 163 14.39 -8.14 11.11
N VAL A 164 13.47 -8.64 10.30
CA VAL A 164 13.25 -10.08 10.12
C VAL A 164 13.87 -10.57 8.81
N GLN A 165 14.94 -9.94 8.37
CA GLN A 165 15.73 -10.32 7.18
C GLN A 165 14.92 -10.38 5.88
N GLY A 166 13.91 -9.52 5.75
CA GLY A 166 13.05 -9.42 4.57
C GLY A 166 12.00 -10.51 4.46
N VAL A 167 11.71 -11.20 5.55
CA VAL A 167 10.61 -12.17 5.71
C VAL A 167 9.52 -11.51 6.55
N GLU A 168 8.25 -11.70 6.22
CA GLU A 168 7.14 -11.25 7.06
C GLU A 168 6.80 -12.31 8.13
N PRO A 169 6.03 -11.99 9.19
CA PRO A 169 5.87 -12.89 10.34
C PRO A 169 5.30 -14.28 10.04
N PHE A 170 4.49 -14.48 8.99
CA PHE A 170 4.07 -15.84 8.60
C PHE A 170 5.21 -16.66 7.97
N GLY A 171 6.34 -16.06 7.63
CA GLY A 171 7.52 -16.73 7.13
C GLY A 171 7.73 -16.62 5.62
N PHE A 172 7.04 -15.72 4.94
CA PHE A 172 7.18 -15.49 3.50
C PHE A 172 8.06 -14.27 3.21
N VAL A 173 8.86 -14.36 2.15
CA VAL A 173 9.65 -13.21 1.68
C VAL A 173 8.70 -12.10 1.21
N ASP A 174 8.84 -10.90 1.76
CA ASP A 174 8.06 -9.72 1.41
C ASP A 174 8.86 -8.68 0.61
N GLY A 175 8.14 -7.68 0.09
CA GLY A 175 8.72 -6.57 -0.67
C GLY A 175 9.16 -6.91 -2.08
N ILE A 176 8.65 -8.01 -2.67
CA ILE A 176 8.94 -8.45 -4.05
C ILE A 176 8.09 -7.67 -5.04
N SER A 177 6.75 -7.71 -4.87
CA SER A 177 5.80 -7.06 -5.78
C SER A 177 5.73 -5.57 -5.52
N GLN A 178 6.52 -4.79 -6.25
CA GLN A 178 6.49 -3.33 -6.24
C GLN A 178 6.29 -2.82 -7.66
N PRO A 179 5.45 -1.80 -7.88
CA PRO A 179 5.41 -1.10 -9.14
C PRO A 179 6.72 -0.34 -9.36
N GLU A 180 7.10 -0.23 -10.61
CA GLU A 180 8.14 0.69 -11.06
C GLU A 180 7.50 2.03 -11.37
N VAL A 181 8.08 3.11 -10.85
CA VAL A 181 7.57 4.47 -11.08
C VAL A 181 8.29 5.07 -12.26
N ASP A 182 7.55 5.60 -13.23
CA ASP A 182 8.10 6.31 -14.38
C ASP A 182 8.60 7.71 -13.98
N TRP A 183 9.76 7.74 -13.31
CA TRP A 183 10.40 8.99 -12.87
C TRP A 183 10.79 9.93 -14.00
N GLU A 184 11.03 9.40 -15.16
CA GLU A 184 11.49 10.16 -16.32
C GLU A 184 10.35 10.58 -17.23
N ARG A 185 9.11 10.17 -16.88
CA ARG A 185 7.88 10.49 -17.61
C ARG A 185 7.99 10.14 -19.11
N ARG A 186 8.65 9.04 -19.41
CA ARG A 186 8.85 8.54 -20.77
C ARG A 186 7.64 7.81 -21.32
N ARG A 187 6.81 7.25 -20.42
CA ARG A 187 5.63 6.51 -20.82
C ARG A 187 4.57 7.45 -21.35
N PRO A 188 4.10 7.26 -22.61
CA PRO A 188 3.04 8.08 -23.15
C PRO A 188 1.76 7.88 -22.33
N VAL A 189 1.16 8.97 -21.93
CA VAL A 189 -0.18 9.01 -21.37
C VAL A 189 -1.14 8.58 -22.47
N ARG A 190 -2.01 7.59 -22.22
CA ARG A 190 -2.89 6.95 -23.22
C ARG A 190 -2.13 6.07 -24.22
N ASP A 191 -1.27 5.22 -23.71
CA ASP A 191 -0.66 4.17 -24.51
C ASP A 191 -1.73 3.31 -25.20
N GLN A 192 -1.53 3.02 -26.50
CA GLN A 192 -2.43 2.15 -27.26
C GLN A 192 -2.45 0.73 -26.70
N ASP A 193 -1.42 0.33 -25.97
CA ASP A 193 -1.28 -0.96 -25.29
C ASP A 193 -1.78 -0.95 -23.83
N GLN A 194 -2.74 -0.07 -23.51
CA GLN A 194 -3.32 0.02 -22.17
C GLN A 194 -3.90 -1.29 -21.62
N LEU A 195 -4.19 -2.25 -22.49
CA LEU A 195 -4.68 -3.57 -22.12
C LEU A 195 -3.55 -4.55 -21.77
N GLU A 196 -2.28 -4.22 -22.00
CA GLU A 196 -1.18 -5.07 -21.61
C GLU A 196 -0.70 -4.77 -20.19
N TYR A 197 -0.42 -5.85 -19.44
CA TYR A 197 0.20 -5.70 -18.15
C TYR A 197 1.64 -5.23 -18.31
N GLY A 198 1.97 -4.12 -17.69
CA GLY A 198 3.33 -3.64 -17.51
C GLY A 198 3.55 -3.24 -16.05
N ASN A 199 4.75 -3.49 -15.49
CA ASN A 199 5.03 -3.15 -14.10
C ASN A 199 5.30 -1.65 -13.88
N VAL A 200 5.61 -0.89 -14.94
CA VAL A 200 5.85 0.57 -14.89
C VAL A 200 4.52 1.30 -14.81
N GLY A 201 4.37 2.16 -13.83
CA GLY A 201 3.18 3.02 -13.63
C GLY A 201 3.50 4.49 -13.83
N CYS A 202 2.50 5.26 -14.34
CA CYS A 202 2.62 6.71 -14.46
C CYS A 202 2.92 7.36 -13.11
N LEU A 203 3.73 8.41 -13.12
CA LEU A 203 4.16 9.12 -11.92
C LEU A 203 2.96 9.63 -11.11
N GLY A 204 1.90 10.11 -11.77
CA GLY A 204 0.68 10.62 -11.14
C GLY A 204 -0.19 9.59 -10.42
N GLU A 205 0.16 8.29 -10.48
CA GLU A 205 -0.43 7.28 -9.59
C GLU A 205 0.22 7.29 -8.20
N PHE A 206 1.40 7.86 -8.07
CA PHE A 206 2.20 7.81 -6.83
C PHE A 206 2.51 9.18 -6.26
N LEU A 207 2.50 10.23 -7.09
CA LEU A 207 2.70 11.62 -6.69
C LEU A 207 1.57 12.51 -7.21
N LEU A 208 1.13 13.44 -6.39
CA LEU A 208 0.22 14.52 -6.77
C LEU A 208 0.93 15.55 -7.66
N GLY A 209 0.16 16.25 -8.49
CA GLY A 209 0.68 17.27 -9.41
C GLY A 209 1.25 16.73 -10.71
N TYR A 210 1.01 15.46 -11.03
CA TYR A 210 1.43 14.80 -12.26
C TYR A 210 0.28 14.02 -12.91
N PRO A 211 0.30 13.81 -14.25
CA PRO A 211 -0.71 13.03 -14.94
C PRO A 211 -0.69 11.56 -14.48
N ASN A 212 -1.87 11.01 -14.20
CA ASN A 212 -2.07 9.61 -13.86
C ASN A 212 -2.28 8.74 -15.13
N GLU A 213 -2.62 7.46 -14.96
CA GLU A 213 -2.87 6.52 -16.08
C GLU A 213 -4.03 6.95 -17.01
N TYR A 214 -4.93 7.83 -16.56
CA TYR A 214 -5.99 8.43 -17.40
C TYR A 214 -5.53 9.70 -18.12
N GLY A 215 -4.33 10.21 -17.85
CA GLY A 215 -3.87 11.51 -18.31
C GLY A 215 -4.49 12.70 -17.59
N LEU A 216 -5.05 12.44 -16.40
CA LEU A 216 -5.71 13.44 -15.56
C LEU A 216 -4.86 13.70 -14.30
N TYR A 217 -5.01 14.89 -13.76
CA TYR A 217 -4.40 15.25 -12.48
C TYR A 217 -5.36 14.90 -11.34
N THR A 218 -4.87 14.21 -10.33
CA THR A 218 -5.65 13.96 -9.12
C THR A 218 -5.97 15.27 -8.42
N PRO A 219 -7.22 15.49 -7.94
CA PRO A 219 -7.60 16.68 -7.19
C PRO A 219 -6.67 16.92 -6.00
N ARG A 220 -6.25 18.18 -5.83
CA ARG A 220 -5.31 18.62 -4.80
C ARG A 220 -5.47 20.13 -4.55
N PRO A 221 -5.04 20.68 -3.41
CA PRO A 221 -5.15 22.09 -3.14
C PRO A 221 -4.29 22.92 -4.10
N LEU A 222 -4.93 23.82 -4.83
CA LEU A 222 -4.29 24.83 -5.68
C LEU A 222 -4.56 26.20 -5.08
N LEU A 223 -3.54 27.09 -5.13
CA LEU A 223 -3.58 28.39 -4.50
C LEU A 223 -3.37 29.49 -5.52
N ALA A 224 -4.13 30.59 -5.34
CA ALA A 224 -3.82 31.81 -6.05
C ALA A 224 -2.42 32.33 -5.66
N PRO A 225 -1.66 32.93 -6.59
CA PRO A 225 -0.28 33.38 -6.35
C PRO A 225 -0.10 34.30 -5.14
N GLN A 226 -1.13 35.08 -4.82
CA GLN A 226 -1.13 36.00 -3.68
C GLN A 226 -1.03 35.29 -2.32
N ARG A 227 -1.39 34.01 -2.27
CA ARG A 227 -1.28 33.19 -1.06
C ARG A 227 0.10 32.55 -0.88
N ASP A 228 0.95 32.62 -1.90
CA ASP A 228 2.35 32.20 -1.86
C ASP A 228 3.26 33.31 -2.38
N PRO A 229 3.34 34.46 -1.66
CA PRO A 229 4.08 35.64 -2.11
C PRO A 229 5.59 35.37 -2.26
N GLY A 230 6.11 34.40 -1.52
CA GLY A 230 7.51 33.95 -1.63
C GLY A 230 7.78 32.98 -2.77
N ALA A 231 6.77 32.59 -3.55
CA ALA A 231 6.83 31.59 -4.59
C ALA A 231 7.54 30.28 -4.14
N LEU A 232 7.24 29.86 -2.92
CA LEU A 232 7.84 28.67 -2.33
C LEU A 232 7.32 27.39 -2.98
N LEU A 233 6.02 27.36 -3.30
CA LEU A 233 5.38 26.22 -3.94
C LEU A 233 5.65 26.15 -5.45
N PRO A 234 5.73 24.95 -6.03
CA PRO A 234 5.80 24.80 -7.47
C PRO A 234 4.50 25.24 -8.14
N ARG A 235 4.56 25.61 -9.41
CA ARG A 235 3.38 25.89 -10.22
C ARG A 235 2.72 24.61 -10.68
N ALA A 236 1.37 24.60 -10.70
CA ALA A 236 0.60 23.49 -11.25
C ALA A 236 0.82 23.37 -12.76
N GLU A 237 1.02 22.14 -13.26
CA GLU A 237 1.17 21.92 -14.70
C GLU A 237 -0.15 22.09 -15.48
N ASP A 238 -1.26 21.74 -14.85
CA ASP A 238 -2.64 21.86 -15.39
C ASP A 238 -3.32 23.20 -15.10
N ALA A 239 -2.71 24.04 -14.23
CA ALA A 239 -3.14 25.40 -13.92
C ALA A 239 -1.93 26.29 -13.63
N PRO A 240 -1.16 26.71 -14.67
CA PRO A 240 0.15 27.34 -14.50
C PRO A 240 0.15 28.70 -13.77
N ASP A 241 -0.99 29.33 -13.65
CA ASP A 241 -1.23 30.55 -12.88
C ASP A 241 -1.44 30.30 -11.38
N GLN A 242 -1.55 29.03 -10.94
CA GLN A 242 -1.75 28.65 -9.55
C GLN A 242 -0.51 27.96 -8.95
N ALA A 243 -0.31 28.12 -7.65
CA ALA A 243 0.66 27.37 -6.87
C ALA A 243 0.05 26.03 -6.45
N ASP A 244 0.83 24.97 -6.46
CA ASP A 244 0.38 23.59 -6.22
C ASP A 244 0.91 23.07 -4.88
N LEU A 245 0.05 23.04 -3.86
CA LEU A 245 0.41 22.51 -2.54
C LEU A 245 0.57 20.99 -2.54
N GLY A 246 -0.12 20.30 -3.42
CA GLY A 246 -0.05 18.84 -3.51
C GLY A 246 1.16 18.32 -4.26
N ARG A 247 1.73 19.11 -5.17
CA ARG A 247 2.81 18.67 -6.06
C ARG A 247 4.00 18.12 -5.30
N ASN A 248 4.57 17.03 -5.81
CA ASN A 248 5.67 16.28 -5.20
C ASN A 248 5.31 15.57 -3.87
N GLY A 249 4.07 15.73 -3.40
CA GLY A 249 3.51 14.98 -2.27
C GLY A 249 2.68 13.79 -2.71
N CYS A 250 2.26 12.98 -1.74
CA CYS A 250 1.35 11.85 -1.96
C CYS A 250 0.53 11.55 -0.71
N TYR A 251 -0.47 10.70 -0.83
CA TYR A 251 -1.10 10.12 0.34
C TYR A 251 -0.29 8.92 0.84
N LEU A 252 -0.11 8.87 2.15
CA LEU A 252 0.47 7.75 2.87
C LEU A 252 -0.64 7.10 3.69
N VAL A 253 -0.94 5.85 3.38
CA VAL A 253 -1.84 5.02 4.17
C VAL A 253 -1.00 4.19 5.13
N MET A 254 -1.25 4.30 6.42
CA MET A 254 -0.58 3.48 7.43
C MET A 254 -1.62 2.65 8.19
N ARG A 255 -1.34 1.35 8.32
CA ARG A 255 -2.11 0.43 9.17
C ARG A 255 -1.16 -0.42 10.00
N GLN A 256 -1.41 -0.52 11.28
CA GLN A 256 -0.78 -1.52 12.13
C GLN A 256 -1.63 -2.77 12.13
N VAL A 257 -1.09 -3.87 11.65
CA VAL A 257 -1.78 -5.15 11.60
C VAL A 257 -1.01 -6.19 12.41
N GLN A 258 -1.71 -6.83 13.34
CA GLN A 258 -1.19 -7.96 14.10
C GLN A 258 -1.43 -9.24 13.33
N GLN A 259 -0.42 -10.12 13.28
CA GLN A 259 -0.49 -11.42 12.64
C GLN A 259 -0.45 -12.53 13.70
N ASP A 260 -1.52 -13.32 13.79
CA ASP A 260 -1.55 -14.51 14.63
C ASP A 260 -0.86 -15.68 13.92
N VAL A 261 0.48 -15.67 13.98
CA VAL A 261 1.34 -16.64 13.31
C VAL A 261 1.04 -18.08 13.75
N ARG A 262 0.78 -18.27 15.04
CA ARG A 262 0.48 -19.61 15.59
C ARG A 262 -0.86 -20.13 15.12
N ARG A 263 -1.88 -19.28 15.12
CA ARG A 263 -3.21 -19.63 14.64
C ARG A 263 -3.19 -19.99 13.15
N PHE A 264 -2.43 -19.24 12.34
CA PHE A 264 -2.24 -19.51 10.92
C PHE A 264 -1.64 -20.91 10.69
N TRP A 265 -0.50 -21.20 11.30
CA TRP A 265 0.16 -22.49 11.10
C TRP A 265 -0.58 -23.67 11.70
N ARG A 266 -1.25 -23.49 12.85
CA ARG A 266 -2.08 -24.51 13.48
C ARG A 266 -3.29 -24.84 12.64
N GLU A 267 -3.94 -23.84 12.06
CA GLU A 267 -5.08 -24.07 11.17
C GLU A 267 -4.66 -24.82 9.91
N LEU A 268 -3.55 -24.45 9.31
CA LEU A 268 -3.01 -25.16 8.15
C LEU A 268 -2.60 -26.60 8.48
N ASP A 269 -2.04 -26.84 9.65
CA ASP A 269 -1.69 -28.19 10.10
C ASP A 269 -2.94 -29.06 10.29
N ARG A 270 -4.00 -28.48 10.86
CA ARG A 270 -5.31 -29.12 10.96
C ARG A 270 -5.91 -29.46 9.59
N GLN A 271 -5.87 -28.53 8.64
CA GLN A 271 -6.35 -28.74 7.26
C GLN A 271 -5.49 -29.73 6.47
N ALA A 272 -4.25 -29.90 6.83
CA ALA A 272 -3.31 -30.84 6.26
C ALA A 272 -3.29 -32.20 6.96
N GLU A 273 -4.11 -32.41 8.02
CA GLU A 273 -4.17 -33.65 8.80
C GLU A 273 -2.78 -34.09 9.30
N GLY A 274 -1.91 -33.12 9.63
CA GLY A 274 -0.54 -33.35 10.08
C GLY A 274 0.50 -33.60 8.97
N ASP A 275 0.11 -33.64 7.69
CA ASP A 275 1.06 -33.72 6.58
C ASP A 275 1.80 -32.39 6.42
N ALA A 276 3.08 -32.36 6.79
CA ALA A 276 3.92 -31.18 6.70
C ALA A 276 4.09 -30.67 5.26
N GLY A 277 4.17 -31.54 4.27
CA GLY A 277 4.30 -31.17 2.86
C GLY A 277 3.01 -30.50 2.34
N LEU A 278 1.86 -31.06 2.70
CA LEU A 278 0.56 -30.47 2.36
C LEU A 278 0.35 -29.14 3.07
N ARG A 279 0.70 -29.02 4.35
CA ARG A 279 0.64 -27.77 5.10
C ARG A 279 1.41 -26.63 4.40
N GLU A 280 2.64 -26.88 3.95
CA GLU A 280 3.44 -25.90 3.22
C GLU A 280 2.81 -25.54 1.86
N ARG A 281 2.23 -26.52 1.14
CA ARG A 281 1.50 -26.25 -0.10
C ARG A 281 0.25 -25.41 0.12
N LEU A 282 -0.52 -25.68 1.18
CA LEU A 282 -1.70 -24.87 1.55
C LEU A 282 -1.31 -23.44 1.91
N ALA A 283 -0.23 -23.25 2.68
CA ALA A 283 0.29 -21.93 3.00
C ALA A 283 0.71 -21.16 1.73
N ALA A 284 1.44 -21.81 0.84
CA ALA A 284 1.84 -21.22 -0.44
C ALA A 284 0.61 -20.87 -1.31
N ALA A 285 -0.41 -21.73 -1.36
CA ALA A 285 -1.63 -21.50 -2.11
C ALA A 285 -2.41 -20.27 -1.58
N MET A 286 -2.54 -20.11 -0.25
CA MET A 286 -3.19 -18.93 0.35
C MET A 286 -2.44 -17.63 0.05
N VAL A 287 -1.10 -17.65 0.10
CA VAL A 287 -0.28 -16.48 -0.20
C VAL A 287 -0.17 -16.24 -1.71
N GLY A 288 -0.05 -17.29 -2.51
CA GLY A 288 0.23 -17.26 -3.96
C GLY A 288 1.72 -17.34 -4.29
N ARG A 289 2.58 -17.54 -3.26
CA ARG A 289 4.04 -17.70 -3.39
C ARG A 289 4.54 -18.79 -2.45
N LYS A 290 5.67 -19.38 -2.79
CA LYS A 290 6.46 -20.18 -1.85
C LYS A 290 7.14 -19.24 -0.81
N LYS A 291 7.62 -19.78 0.31
CA LYS A 291 8.33 -19.01 1.34
C LYS A 291 9.55 -18.25 0.82
N ASN A 292 10.26 -18.81 -0.15
CA ASN A 292 11.41 -18.17 -0.79
C ASN A 292 11.04 -17.00 -1.74
N GLY A 293 9.74 -16.73 -1.91
CA GLY A 293 9.22 -15.66 -2.76
C GLY A 293 8.88 -16.06 -4.18
N GLU A 294 9.17 -17.30 -4.61
CA GLU A 294 8.82 -17.81 -5.94
C GLU A 294 7.30 -17.79 -6.16
N PRO A 295 6.79 -17.16 -7.23
CA PRO A 295 5.35 -17.12 -7.50
C PRO A 295 4.84 -18.49 -7.97
N LEU A 296 3.63 -18.87 -7.53
CA LEU A 296 3.02 -20.14 -7.97
C LEU A 296 2.58 -20.10 -9.45
N ALA A 297 2.23 -18.91 -9.94
CA ALA A 297 1.80 -18.72 -11.33
C ALA A 297 2.94 -18.81 -12.36
N ALA A 298 4.21 -18.70 -11.94
CA ALA A 298 5.35 -18.80 -12.84
C ALA A 298 5.50 -20.23 -13.38
N PRO A 299 5.89 -20.41 -14.68
CA PRO A 299 6.25 -21.72 -15.19
C PRO A 299 7.40 -22.32 -14.39
N SER A 300 7.33 -23.64 -14.14
CA SER A 300 8.38 -24.37 -13.43
C SER A 300 9.76 -24.34 -14.13
N GLU A 301 9.79 -24.02 -15.40
CA GLU A 301 11.00 -23.91 -16.22
C GLU A 301 11.88 -22.70 -15.87
N ALA A 302 11.31 -21.65 -15.27
CA ALA A 302 12.08 -20.50 -14.78
C ALA A 302 12.96 -20.84 -13.56
N SER A 303 12.69 -21.97 -12.90
CA SER A 303 13.47 -22.45 -11.75
C SER A 303 14.62 -23.39 -12.13
N VAL A 304 14.75 -23.78 -13.39
CA VAL A 304 15.68 -24.87 -13.84
C VAL A 304 17.06 -24.35 -14.27
N ALA A 305 17.25 -23.07 -14.45
CA ALA A 305 18.57 -22.52 -14.75
C ALA A 305 19.46 -22.48 -13.48
N GLY A 306 19.91 -23.66 -13.07
CA GLY A 306 21.09 -23.91 -12.23
C GLY A 306 21.26 -23.04 -10.98
N GLY A 307 20.84 -23.51 -9.81
CA GLY A 307 21.49 -23.27 -8.50
C GLY A 307 21.74 -21.83 -8.01
N ALA A 308 21.56 -20.83 -8.82
CA ALA A 308 21.73 -19.43 -8.45
C ALA A 308 20.37 -18.86 -8.05
N LEU A 309 20.31 -18.22 -6.88
CA LEU A 309 19.17 -17.43 -6.41
C LEU A 309 18.78 -16.45 -7.52
N THR A 310 17.60 -16.66 -8.13
CA THR A 310 17.05 -15.77 -9.15
C THR A 310 17.03 -14.34 -8.57
N PRO A 311 17.54 -13.33 -9.27
CA PRO A 311 17.46 -11.95 -8.78
C PRO A 311 16.00 -11.62 -8.43
N ARG A 312 15.77 -10.93 -7.31
CA ARG A 312 14.39 -10.57 -6.83
C ARG A 312 13.54 -9.86 -7.90
N SER A 313 14.17 -9.19 -8.86
CA SER A 313 13.52 -8.58 -10.00
C SER A 313 12.73 -9.59 -10.85
N ASN A 314 13.27 -10.79 -11.07
CA ASN A 314 12.62 -11.81 -11.88
C ASN A 314 11.42 -12.45 -11.16
N LEU A 315 11.38 -12.43 -9.82
CA LEU A 315 10.25 -12.95 -9.05
C LEU A 315 8.98 -12.09 -9.14
N ASN A 316 9.08 -10.87 -9.67
CA ASN A 316 7.92 -9.99 -9.91
C ASN A 316 7.48 -9.97 -11.38
N ASP A 317 8.26 -10.54 -12.29
CA ASP A 317 7.98 -10.53 -13.72
C ASP A 317 7.20 -11.78 -14.12
N PHE A 318 5.89 -11.76 -13.93
CA PHE A 318 4.96 -12.78 -14.35
C PHE A 318 3.54 -12.23 -14.51
N THR A 319 2.71 -12.96 -15.25
CA THR A 319 1.27 -12.70 -15.37
C THR A 319 0.48 -13.97 -15.05
N TYR A 320 -0.85 -13.85 -14.96
CA TYR A 320 -1.74 -15.02 -14.79
C TYR A 320 -2.28 -15.57 -16.11
N GLN A 321 -1.78 -15.09 -17.25
CA GLN A 321 -2.25 -15.49 -18.57
C GLN A 321 -2.12 -17.00 -18.83
N ALA A 322 -1.06 -17.62 -18.31
CA ALA A 322 -0.83 -19.08 -18.41
C ALA A 322 -1.57 -19.88 -17.31
N ASP A 323 -2.30 -19.20 -16.42
CA ASP A 323 -3.02 -19.83 -15.30
C ASP A 323 -4.39 -19.13 -15.07
N PRO A 324 -5.24 -19.01 -16.11
CA PRO A 324 -6.51 -18.30 -16.01
C PRO A 324 -7.48 -18.95 -15.02
N GLN A 325 -7.42 -20.27 -14.87
CA GLN A 325 -8.29 -21.06 -13.99
C GLN A 325 -7.77 -21.17 -12.55
N GLY A 326 -6.54 -20.71 -12.28
CA GLY A 326 -5.97 -20.76 -10.93
C GLY A 326 -5.47 -22.15 -10.49
N LEU A 327 -5.18 -23.03 -11.43
CA LEU A 327 -4.68 -24.39 -11.16
C LEU A 327 -3.31 -24.40 -10.47
N ARG A 328 -2.49 -23.37 -10.71
CA ARG A 328 -1.18 -23.18 -10.07
C ARG A 328 -1.28 -22.20 -8.91
N CYS A 329 -1.81 -21.01 -9.16
CA CYS A 329 -2.04 -19.97 -8.16
C CYS A 329 -3.55 -19.76 -8.02
N PRO A 330 -4.19 -20.23 -6.94
CA PRO A 330 -5.63 -20.12 -6.76
C PRO A 330 -6.15 -18.71 -6.99
N LEU A 331 -7.38 -18.58 -7.53
CA LEU A 331 -7.99 -17.28 -7.79
C LEU A 331 -8.10 -16.44 -6.52
N GLY A 332 -8.37 -17.09 -5.38
CA GLY A 332 -8.47 -16.47 -4.06
C GLY A 332 -7.13 -16.16 -3.39
N ALA A 333 -5.98 -16.53 -3.95
CA ALA A 333 -4.67 -16.31 -3.33
C ALA A 333 -4.39 -14.82 -3.09
N HIS A 334 -3.82 -14.49 -1.94
CA HIS A 334 -3.59 -13.11 -1.49
C HIS A 334 -2.90 -12.22 -2.53
N ILE A 335 -1.77 -12.68 -3.13
CA ILE A 335 -1.08 -11.85 -4.14
C ILE A 335 -1.86 -11.71 -5.45
N ARG A 336 -2.73 -12.67 -5.78
CA ARG A 336 -3.58 -12.61 -6.96
C ARG A 336 -4.74 -11.63 -6.76
N ARG A 337 -5.29 -11.57 -5.54
CA ARG A 337 -6.27 -10.56 -5.15
C ARG A 337 -5.69 -9.16 -5.08
N THR A 338 -4.52 -9.01 -4.46
CA THR A 338 -3.90 -7.67 -4.29
C THR A 338 -3.30 -7.09 -5.57
N ASN A 339 -2.99 -7.93 -6.56
CA ASN A 339 -2.52 -7.53 -7.88
C ASN A 339 -2.92 -8.58 -8.93
N PRO A 340 -4.13 -8.50 -9.46
CA PRO A 340 -4.63 -9.45 -10.49
C PRO A 340 -3.84 -9.41 -11.80
N ARG A 341 -2.96 -8.42 -11.97
CA ARG A 341 -2.08 -8.24 -13.14
C ARG A 341 -2.89 -8.10 -14.42
N ASN A 342 -2.88 -9.11 -15.27
CA ASN A 342 -3.63 -9.17 -16.51
C ASN A 342 -4.85 -10.10 -16.42
N ALA A 343 -5.23 -10.55 -15.23
CA ALA A 343 -6.38 -11.46 -15.06
C ALA A 343 -7.73 -10.77 -15.37
N ASP A 344 -7.76 -9.47 -15.35
CA ASP A 344 -8.89 -8.63 -15.72
C ASP A 344 -8.92 -8.27 -17.22
N LEU A 345 -7.93 -8.71 -18.00
CA LEU A 345 -7.91 -8.49 -19.45
C LEU A 345 -8.72 -9.58 -20.16
N PRO A 346 -9.55 -9.22 -21.14
CA PRO A 346 -10.34 -10.19 -21.88
C PRO A 346 -9.43 -11.18 -22.62
N PRO A 347 -9.80 -12.48 -22.65
CA PRO A 347 -9.10 -13.44 -23.47
C PRO A 347 -9.30 -13.15 -24.97
N GLY A 348 -8.26 -13.33 -25.77
CA GLY A 348 -8.35 -13.27 -27.23
C GLY A 348 -7.44 -12.24 -27.91
N PRO A 349 -7.52 -12.13 -29.25
CA PRO A 349 -6.65 -11.25 -30.02
C PRO A 349 -6.86 -9.77 -29.67
N ARG A 350 -5.77 -9.01 -29.52
CA ARG A 350 -5.74 -7.63 -29.02
C ARG A 350 -5.51 -6.59 -30.15
N GLY A 351 -5.82 -6.91 -31.40
CA GLY A 351 -5.68 -5.99 -32.53
C GLY A 351 -6.85 -4.98 -32.66
N ILE A 352 -6.64 -3.97 -33.50
CA ILE A 352 -7.66 -2.94 -33.83
C ILE A 352 -8.94 -3.60 -34.36
N LEU A 353 -8.83 -4.65 -35.16
CA LEU A 353 -9.98 -5.41 -35.70
C LEU A 353 -10.75 -6.14 -34.59
N SER A 354 -10.09 -6.68 -33.58
CA SER A 354 -10.77 -7.35 -32.46
C SER A 354 -11.45 -6.35 -31.51
N ARG A 355 -10.93 -5.13 -31.42
CA ARG A 355 -11.58 -4.00 -30.74
C ARG A 355 -12.86 -3.58 -31.46
N LEU A 356 -12.79 -3.40 -32.79
CA LEU A 356 -13.95 -3.09 -33.60
C LEU A 356 -15.02 -4.20 -33.52
N TRP A 357 -14.61 -5.47 -33.55
CA TRP A 357 -15.49 -6.62 -33.43
C TRP A 357 -16.21 -6.66 -32.08
N ARG A 358 -15.50 -6.35 -31.00
CA ARG A 358 -16.10 -6.20 -29.65
C ARG A 358 -17.00 -4.99 -29.54
N MET A 359 -16.63 -3.84 -30.11
CA MET A 359 -17.49 -2.63 -30.16
C MET A 359 -18.83 -2.89 -30.90
N LEU A 360 -18.83 -3.81 -31.83
CA LEU A 360 -20.03 -4.21 -32.57
C LEU A 360 -20.88 -5.26 -31.83
N GLY A 361 -20.53 -5.60 -30.58
CA GLY A 361 -21.32 -6.50 -29.73
C GLY A 361 -21.18 -7.99 -30.05
N PHE A 362 -20.18 -8.37 -30.82
CA PHE A 362 -19.92 -9.78 -31.17
C PHE A 362 -19.17 -10.59 -30.10
N ASN A 363 -18.92 -10.01 -28.95
CA ASN A 363 -18.36 -10.72 -27.80
C ASN A 363 -19.23 -10.50 -26.55
N ALA A 364 -19.29 -11.50 -25.68
CA ALA A 364 -20.19 -11.51 -24.52
C ALA A 364 -19.83 -10.50 -23.41
N GLU A 365 -18.66 -9.86 -23.48
CA GLU A 365 -18.18 -8.90 -22.48
C GLU A 365 -18.18 -7.48 -23.05
N ALA A 366 -18.81 -6.55 -22.34
CA ALA A 366 -18.87 -5.16 -22.74
C ALA A 366 -17.52 -4.47 -22.64
N LEU A 367 -17.11 -3.70 -23.66
CA LEU A 367 -15.84 -2.98 -23.70
C LEU A 367 -15.63 -2.05 -22.49
N GLU A 368 -16.72 -1.54 -21.91
CA GLU A 368 -16.70 -0.68 -20.72
C GLU A 368 -16.19 -1.42 -19.47
N GLN A 369 -16.44 -2.73 -19.33
CA GLN A 369 -15.93 -3.54 -18.23
C GLN A 369 -14.42 -3.74 -18.35
N ASP A 370 -13.87 -3.83 -19.54
CA ASP A 370 -12.44 -3.98 -19.80
C ASP A 370 -11.62 -2.75 -19.40
N LEU A 371 -12.22 -1.56 -19.45
CA LEU A 371 -11.54 -0.30 -19.16
C LEU A 371 -11.60 0.06 -17.68
N VAL A 372 -12.59 -0.41 -16.93
CA VAL A 372 -12.83 -0.05 -15.54
C VAL A 372 -12.04 -0.95 -14.57
N ALA A 373 -11.77 -2.19 -14.98
CA ALA A 373 -11.13 -3.19 -14.12
C ALA A 373 -9.59 -3.28 -14.26
N SER A 374 -8.94 -2.40 -15.03
CA SER A 374 -7.50 -2.48 -15.27
C SER A 374 -6.68 -2.29 -13.99
N THR A 375 -5.92 -3.31 -13.63
CA THR A 375 -5.09 -3.36 -12.40
C THR A 375 -4.09 -2.22 -12.29
N ARG A 376 -3.71 -1.59 -13.40
CA ARG A 376 -2.77 -0.45 -13.43
C ARG A 376 -3.26 0.76 -12.64
N PHE A 377 -4.58 0.93 -12.53
CA PHE A 377 -5.19 2.07 -11.82
C PHE A 377 -5.25 1.88 -10.31
N HIS A 378 -4.94 0.67 -9.81
CA HIS A 378 -5.09 0.29 -8.41
C HIS A 378 -3.76 -0.07 -7.74
N ARG A 379 -2.63 0.26 -8.37
CA ARG A 379 -1.30 -0.06 -7.86
C ARG A 379 -0.97 0.71 -6.59
N LEU A 380 -0.30 0.02 -5.67
CA LEU A 380 0.16 0.56 -4.41
C LEU A 380 1.69 0.47 -4.32
N LEU A 381 2.35 1.58 -4.01
CA LEU A 381 3.77 1.60 -3.71
C LEU A 381 3.98 1.31 -2.22
N ARG A 382 4.40 0.10 -1.86
CA ARG A 382 4.44 -0.36 -0.48
C ARG A 382 5.78 -0.04 0.20
N ARG A 383 5.74 0.41 1.47
CA ARG A 383 6.90 0.82 2.27
C ARG A 383 6.82 0.31 3.72
N GLY A 384 6.03 -0.74 3.96
CA GLY A 384 5.82 -1.30 5.29
C GLY A 384 7.07 -1.93 5.92
N ARG A 385 6.98 -2.20 7.22
CA ARG A 385 8.00 -2.85 8.04
C ARG A 385 7.34 -3.83 9.01
N SER A 386 8.00 -4.96 9.25
CA SER A 386 7.60 -5.90 10.31
C SER A 386 7.86 -5.31 11.69
N TYR A 387 7.13 -5.78 12.69
CA TYR A 387 7.37 -5.49 14.09
C TYR A 387 7.22 -6.76 14.95
N GLY A 388 7.73 -6.70 16.18
CA GLY A 388 7.71 -7.81 17.12
C GLY A 388 8.84 -8.82 16.90
N ALA A 389 8.89 -9.84 17.73
CA ALA A 389 9.87 -10.91 17.63
C ALA A 389 9.53 -11.83 16.44
N GLY A 390 10.54 -12.19 15.64
CA GLY A 390 10.39 -13.22 14.63
C GLY A 390 9.93 -14.54 15.26
N VAL A 391 8.87 -15.13 14.74
CA VAL A 391 8.34 -16.41 15.20
C VAL A 391 8.71 -17.49 14.19
N ALA A 392 9.45 -18.51 14.62
CA ALA A 392 9.76 -19.66 13.77
C ALA A 392 8.45 -20.40 13.40
N PRO A 393 8.12 -20.59 12.13
CA PRO A 393 6.81 -21.09 11.71
C PRO A 393 6.47 -22.49 12.22
N ALA A 394 7.38 -23.45 12.10
CA ALA A 394 7.07 -24.85 12.35
C ALA A 394 6.96 -25.23 13.84
N PRO A 395 7.82 -24.80 14.76
CA PRO A 395 7.69 -25.13 16.19
C PRO A 395 6.52 -24.45 16.88
N SER A 396 5.99 -23.38 16.30
CA SER A 396 4.92 -22.58 16.93
C SER A 396 3.55 -23.25 16.92
N ALA A 397 3.31 -24.23 16.04
CA ALA A 397 2.03 -24.94 15.95
C ALA A 397 1.69 -25.71 17.24
N THR A 398 2.70 -26.16 17.98
CA THR A 398 2.51 -26.97 19.22
C THR A 398 2.58 -26.14 20.50
N ALA A 399 3.01 -24.88 20.47
CA ALA A 399 3.17 -24.07 21.67
C ALA A 399 1.83 -23.57 22.21
N SER A 400 1.59 -23.77 23.51
CA SER A 400 0.37 -23.35 24.21
C SER A 400 0.34 -21.88 24.62
N SER A 401 1.48 -21.16 24.51
CA SER A 401 1.56 -19.74 24.87
C SER A 401 0.81 -18.84 23.89
N PRO A 402 0.30 -17.67 24.32
CA PRO A 402 -0.29 -16.69 23.42
C PRO A 402 0.65 -16.30 22.29
N SER A 403 0.07 -15.91 21.13
CA SER A 403 0.85 -15.36 20.03
C SER A 403 1.61 -14.11 20.51
N ALA A 404 2.87 -13.98 20.13
CA ALA A 404 3.64 -12.76 20.41
C ALA A 404 2.97 -11.57 19.68
N ASP A 405 3.10 -10.35 20.24
CA ASP A 405 2.67 -9.11 19.56
C ASP A 405 3.61 -8.86 18.37
N THR A 406 3.25 -9.43 17.24
CA THR A 406 4.02 -9.39 16.00
C THR A 406 3.12 -9.13 14.80
N GLY A 407 3.65 -8.49 13.78
CA GLY A 407 2.86 -8.15 12.60
C GLY A 407 3.58 -7.19 11.66
N LEU A 408 2.78 -6.39 10.96
CA LEU A 408 3.26 -5.43 9.99
C LEU A 408 2.74 -4.02 10.28
N HIS A 409 3.60 -3.04 10.20
CA HIS A 409 3.21 -1.68 9.90
C HIS A 409 3.10 -1.58 8.38
N PHE A 410 1.89 -1.85 7.87
CA PHE A 410 1.60 -1.68 6.46
C PHE A 410 1.63 -0.20 6.12
N ILE A 411 2.46 0.18 5.17
CA ILE A 411 2.52 1.53 4.62
C ILE A 411 2.43 1.41 3.10
N CYS A 412 1.51 2.15 2.50
CA CYS A 412 1.51 2.33 1.06
C CYS A 412 1.38 3.81 0.69
N LEU A 413 1.96 4.15 -0.44
CA LEU A 413 1.96 5.48 -1.04
C LEU A 413 1.12 5.43 -2.31
N ALA A 414 0.26 6.43 -2.49
CA ALA A 414 -0.69 6.53 -3.58
C ALA A 414 -1.07 8.00 -3.82
N ALA A 415 -1.44 8.34 -5.04
CA ALA A 415 -1.99 9.66 -5.33
C ALA A 415 -3.52 9.72 -5.14
N ASN A 416 -4.21 8.58 -5.07
CA ASN A 416 -5.67 8.53 -4.94
C ASN A 416 -6.09 7.41 -3.97
N ILE A 417 -6.50 7.79 -2.75
CA ILE A 417 -6.86 6.84 -1.68
C ILE A 417 -8.02 5.93 -2.12
N LYS A 418 -9.09 6.53 -2.68
CA LYS A 418 -10.32 5.82 -3.07
C LYS A 418 -10.05 4.77 -4.15
N ARG A 419 -9.41 5.19 -5.24
CA ARG A 419 -9.18 4.35 -6.42
C ARG A 419 -8.10 3.29 -6.18
N GLN A 420 -7.17 3.54 -5.27
CA GLN A 420 -6.04 2.66 -5.01
C GLN A 420 -6.25 1.85 -3.73
N PHE A 421 -6.00 2.40 -2.55
CA PHE A 421 -6.07 1.64 -1.31
C PHE A 421 -7.47 1.16 -0.96
N GLU A 422 -8.47 2.05 -0.93
CA GLU A 422 -9.84 1.66 -0.55
C GLU A 422 -10.45 0.67 -1.55
N PHE A 423 -10.16 0.82 -2.84
CA PHE A 423 -10.63 -0.11 -3.86
C PHE A 423 -10.03 -1.50 -3.69
N VAL A 424 -8.71 -1.62 -3.55
CA VAL A 424 -8.02 -2.91 -3.33
C VAL A 424 -8.55 -3.57 -2.06
N GLN A 425 -8.68 -2.80 -0.98
CA GLN A 425 -9.15 -3.31 0.31
C GLN A 425 -10.60 -3.80 0.22
N SER A 426 -11.51 -3.00 -0.36
CA SER A 426 -12.94 -3.31 -0.38
C SER A 426 -13.31 -4.32 -1.46
N ALA A 427 -12.92 -4.08 -2.72
CA ALA A 427 -13.38 -4.87 -3.85
C ALA A 427 -12.62 -6.20 -4.00
N TRP A 428 -11.32 -6.19 -3.71
CA TRP A 428 -10.48 -7.35 -3.96
C TRP A 428 -10.20 -8.19 -2.71
N LEU A 429 -9.93 -7.57 -1.57
CA LEU A 429 -9.58 -8.31 -0.35
C LEU A 429 -10.82 -8.72 0.46
N ILE A 430 -11.71 -7.77 0.71
CA ILE A 430 -12.92 -8.03 1.51
C ILE A 430 -14.04 -8.64 0.68
N GLY A 431 -14.13 -8.27 -0.59
CA GLY A 431 -15.17 -8.75 -1.49
C GLY A 431 -15.20 -10.27 -1.62
N SER A 432 -16.38 -10.86 -1.38
CA SER A 432 -16.60 -12.33 -1.41
C SER A 432 -16.80 -12.89 -2.81
N LYS A 433 -16.87 -12.02 -3.84
CA LYS A 433 -17.16 -12.37 -5.24
C LYS A 433 -16.02 -12.05 -6.21
N PHE A 434 -14.80 -11.94 -5.70
CA PHE A 434 -13.64 -11.65 -6.53
C PHE A 434 -13.40 -12.73 -7.58
N ALA A 435 -13.17 -12.35 -8.84
CA ALA A 435 -12.84 -13.26 -9.95
C ALA A 435 -13.81 -14.46 -10.10
N GLY A 436 -15.09 -14.27 -9.82
CA GLY A 436 -16.11 -15.33 -9.92
C GLY A 436 -16.20 -16.25 -8.69
N LEU A 437 -15.36 -16.06 -7.68
CA LEU A 437 -15.49 -16.77 -6.42
C LEU A 437 -16.78 -16.39 -5.70
N THR A 438 -17.29 -17.26 -4.84
CA THR A 438 -18.48 -17.02 -4.03
C THR A 438 -18.24 -17.49 -2.59
N GLY A 439 -18.51 -16.61 -1.63
CA GLY A 439 -18.32 -16.93 -0.21
C GLY A 439 -16.86 -17.02 0.22
N GLU A 440 -15.97 -16.28 -0.44
CA GLU A 440 -14.54 -16.29 -0.16
C GLU A 440 -13.98 -14.87 -0.13
N SER A 441 -13.63 -14.36 1.03
CA SER A 441 -12.79 -13.17 1.17
C SER A 441 -11.31 -13.56 1.14
N ASP A 442 -10.40 -12.57 1.15
CA ASP A 442 -8.96 -12.85 1.19
C ASP A 442 -8.61 -13.79 2.36
N PRO A 443 -7.85 -14.87 2.13
CA PRO A 443 -7.57 -15.88 3.16
C PRO A 443 -6.75 -15.35 4.33
N LEU A 444 -6.00 -14.26 4.16
CA LEU A 444 -5.15 -13.65 5.20
C LEU A 444 -5.81 -12.42 5.83
N LEU A 445 -6.29 -11.46 5.01
CA LEU A 445 -6.79 -10.15 5.45
C LEU A 445 -8.31 -10.02 5.44
N GLY A 446 -9.05 -10.95 4.83
CA GLY A 446 -10.50 -10.90 4.78
C GLY A 446 -11.13 -10.97 6.17
N HIS A 447 -12.22 -10.23 6.39
CA HIS A 447 -13.07 -10.48 7.55
C HIS A 447 -13.81 -11.82 7.39
N ARG A 448 -14.35 -12.36 8.48
CA ARG A 448 -15.09 -13.64 8.48
C ARG A 448 -16.58 -13.44 8.73
N LEU A 449 -17.07 -12.22 8.52
CA LEU A 449 -18.50 -11.94 8.61
C LEU A 449 -19.24 -12.55 7.42
N PRO A 450 -20.43 -13.09 7.63
CA PRO A 450 -21.23 -13.63 6.55
C PRO A 450 -21.69 -12.54 5.58
N ASP A 451 -21.88 -12.92 4.33
CA ASP A 451 -22.57 -12.10 3.34
C ASP A 451 -24.08 -11.94 3.67
N PRO A 452 -24.77 -10.98 3.07
CA PRO A 452 -26.23 -10.90 3.16
C PRO A 452 -26.89 -12.26 2.84
N GLY A 453 -27.72 -12.76 3.77
CA GLY A 453 -28.31 -14.10 3.69
C GLY A 453 -27.52 -15.18 4.44
N ASP A 454 -26.67 -14.78 5.37
CA ASP A 454 -25.88 -15.63 6.26
C ASP A 454 -24.92 -16.62 5.55
N SER A 455 -24.53 -16.31 4.31
CA SER A 455 -23.54 -17.13 3.60
C SER A 455 -22.14 -16.87 4.16
N PRO A 456 -21.42 -17.91 4.61
CA PRO A 456 -20.07 -17.75 5.17
C PRO A 456 -19.10 -17.22 4.13
N THR A 457 -18.14 -16.39 4.55
CA THR A 457 -17.05 -15.84 3.72
C THR A 457 -15.67 -16.38 4.10
N ASP A 458 -15.65 -17.45 4.87
CA ASP A 458 -14.47 -18.08 5.47
C ASP A 458 -13.91 -19.25 4.64
N GLY A 459 -14.34 -19.34 3.38
CA GLY A 459 -13.88 -20.36 2.45
C GLY A 459 -12.57 -19.98 1.76
N PHE A 460 -11.88 -21.00 1.21
CA PHE A 460 -10.79 -20.85 0.27
C PHE A 460 -10.75 -22.04 -0.67
N SER A 461 -10.95 -21.81 -1.97
CA SER A 461 -10.97 -22.85 -3.00
C SER A 461 -9.62 -22.96 -3.70
N ILE A 462 -9.16 -24.20 -3.88
CA ILE A 462 -7.95 -24.56 -4.62
C ILE A 462 -8.39 -25.40 -5.82
N PRO A 463 -8.39 -24.83 -7.03
CA PRO A 463 -8.76 -25.54 -8.25
C PRO A 463 -7.88 -26.77 -8.51
N GLN A 464 -8.49 -27.83 -9.06
CA GLN A 464 -7.82 -29.08 -9.43
C GLN A 464 -8.17 -29.43 -10.88
N ALA A 465 -7.19 -29.98 -11.63
CA ALA A 465 -7.36 -30.22 -13.06
C ALA A 465 -8.40 -31.32 -13.36
N ASP A 466 -8.39 -32.41 -12.56
CA ASP A 466 -9.11 -33.64 -12.86
C ASP A 466 -10.09 -34.07 -11.74
N SER A 467 -10.39 -33.16 -10.81
CA SER A 467 -11.28 -33.42 -9.68
C SER A 467 -11.97 -32.12 -9.22
N PRO A 468 -13.05 -32.22 -8.41
CA PRO A 468 -13.63 -31.03 -7.82
C PRO A 468 -12.62 -30.21 -7.02
N ASP A 469 -12.84 -28.90 -6.95
CA ASP A 469 -11.99 -27.99 -6.19
C ASP A 469 -11.85 -28.44 -4.74
N ARG A 470 -10.62 -28.45 -4.22
CA ARG A 470 -10.40 -28.60 -2.80
C ARG A 470 -10.83 -27.33 -2.09
N ARG A 471 -11.88 -27.40 -1.30
CA ARG A 471 -12.37 -26.25 -0.52
C ARG A 471 -11.98 -26.38 0.95
N LEU A 472 -11.26 -25.39 1.46
CA LEU A 472 -11.07 -25.16 2.87
C LEU A 472 -12.25 -24.32 3.37
N SER A 473 -12.77 -24.60 4.55
CA SER A 473 -13.88 -23.87 5.19
C SER A 473 -13.63 -23.67 6.67
N GLY A 474 -14.31 -22.72 7.26
CA GLY A 474 -14.14 -22.37 8.68
C GLY A 474 -12.78 -21.72 8.96
N LEU A 475 -12.19 -21.01 7.99
CA LEU A 475 -10.92 -20.32 8.19
C LEU A 475 -11.10 -19.20 9.22
N PRO A 476 -10.31 -19.18 10.29
CA PRO A 476 -10.38 -18.10 11.26
C PRO A 476 -9.73 -16.82 10.71
N GLN A 477 -9.97 -15.71 11.36
CA GLN A 477 -9.23 -14.48 11.11
C GLN A 477 -7.79 -14.62 11.62
N PHE A 478 -6.81 -14.37 10.75
CA PHE A 478 -5.38 -14.47 11.07
C PHE A 478 -4.72 -13.11 11.32
N VAL A 479 -5.32 -12.04 10.80
CA VAL A 479 -4.79 -10.69 10.87
C VAL A 479 -5.81 -9.76 11.51
N THR A 480 -5.38 -9.01 12.52
CA THR A 480 -6.22 -8.02 13.23
C THR A 480 -5.64 -6.64 13.08
N VAL A 481 -6.49 -5.67 12.77
CA VAL A 481 -6.11 -4.25 12.66
C VAL A 481 -6.06 -3.62 14.04
N LEU A 482 -4.90 -3.07 14.41
CA LEU A 482 -4.67 -2.42 15.70
C LEU A 482 -4.64 -0.89 15.62
N GLY A 483 -4.67 -0.33 14.40
CA GLY A 483 -4.67 1.11 14.18
C GLY A 483 -4.48 1.44 12.72
N GLY A 484 -4.86 2.67 12.35
CA GLY A 484 -4.69 3.14 10.98
C GLY A 484 -5.08 4.59 10.78
N ALA A 485 -4.47 5.25 9.79
CA ALA A 485 -4.84 6.59 9.38
C ALA A 485 -4.39 6.89 7.95
N TYR A 486 -5.02 7.87 7.34
CA TYR A 486 -4.57 8.52 6.11
C TYR A 486 -3.75 9.74 6.45
N PHE A 487 -2.60 9.85 5.78
CA PHE A 487 -1.70 10.99 5.91
C PHE A 487 -1.44 11.58 4.54
N PHE A 488 -1.18 12.86 4.50
CA PHE A 488 -0.52 13.54 3.39
C PHE A 488 0.98 13.57 3.68
N LEU A 489 1.78 13.00 2.81
CA LEU A 489 3.25 13.10 2.78
C LEU A 489 3.59 14.24 1.83
N PRO A 490 3.80 15.48 2.30
CA PRO A 490 3.96 16.64 1.45
C PRO A 490 5.29 16.64 0.69
N GLY A 491 5.35 17.37 -0.42
CA GLY A 491 6.64 17.85 -0.92
C GLY A 491 7.38 18.66 0.15
N ILE A 492 8.69 18.71 0.09
CA ILE A 492 9.48 19.39 1.13
C ILE A 492 9.16 20.89 1.17
N ARG A 493 8.99 21.53 0.00
CA ARG A 493 8.56 22.93 -0.10
C ARG A 493 7.14 23.12 0.43
N ALA A 494 6.23 22.19 0.15
CA ALA A 494 4.86 22.21 0.69
C ALA A 494 4.87 22.13 2.22
N LEU A 495 5.71 21.27 2.82
CA LEU A 495 5.84 21.25 4.28
C LEU A 495 6.39 22.56 4.85
N ARG A 496 7.38 23.18 4.20
CA ARG A 496 7.90 24.48 4.61
C ARG A 496 6.83 25.58 4.51
N TYR A 497 6.02 25.54 3.43
CA TYR A 497 4.89 26.45 3.26
C TYR A 497 3.88 26.28 4.41
N LEU A 498 3.43 25.06 4.69
CA LEU A 498 2.50 24.76 5.79
C LEU A 498 3.05 25.15 7.18
N ALA A 499 4.36 25.18 7.32
CA ALA A 499 5.03 25.57 8.56
C ALA A 499 5.17 27.10 8.72
N THR A 500 5.13 27.88 7.65
CA THR A 500 5.41 29.34 7.66
C THR A 500 4.17 30.21 7.47
N THR A 501 3.12 29.68 6.83
CA THR A 501 1.86 30.41 6.56
C THR A 501 0.86 30.25 7.71
N ARG A 502 0.15 31.35 8.02
CA ARG A 502 -0.99 31.41 8.96
C ARG A 502 -2.30 31.41 8.18
#